data_0abab77e84764191f18ecd46837e4c1e
#
_entry.id   0abab77e84764191f18ecd46837e4c1e
#
_cell.length_a   1.000
_cell.length_b   1.000
_cell.length_c   1.000
_cell.angle_alpha   90.00
_cell.angle_beta   90.00
_cell.angle_gamma   90.00
#
_symmetry.space_group_name_H-M   'P 1'
#
loop_
_entity.id
_entity.type
_entity.pdbx_description
1 polymer ?
#
loop_
_entity_poly.entity_id
_entity_poly.type
_entity_poly.pdbx_seq_one_letter_code
_entity_poly.pdbx_strand_id
1 'polypeptide(L)'
;MLSAESAGIIRATLPVIGASLDTITERFYSTMFAERPELLDGMFNRGNQASGEQRRALAGSIASFAVALLERPDERPDRLLARIAHKHTAVGVTDDQYVIVHKYLFGAIAEVLGDAATPQVTAAWDEVYWLMAGALIALEARIYAEAGAEGGRTWRRWRVVERREETPDVVSFLLSPTGAGPVPSAKPGQYVSVRVRMPDGVHQLRQYTLSGTGWDGLRKITVKRVRGGDTPDGEVSTLLHETVRAGDELTLSAPFGDVALSDGDAPLVLVSAGIGCTPIAAILEHLAATGSPRRVLLLHADRSPADHPLRRDMERLVDALPEAGRVFWYEDGARGDALPGRMALADVELPQGAIAYLCGPLPFMREARAQLVGAGVAARDIHYEVFGPDLWLGADA
;
A
#
# COMPACT_ATOMS: atom_id res chain seq x y z
N MET A 1 -11.28 13.97 21.15
CA MET A 1 -12.66 13.42 21.05
C MET A 1 -13.54 14.45 20.37
N LEU A 2 -14.47 14.03 19.53
CA LEU A 2 -15.44 14.91 18.90
C LEU A 2 -16.38 15.50 19.95
N SER A 3 -16.67 16.81 19.86
CA SER A 3 -17.61 17.46 20.79
C SER A 3 -19.04 16.91 20.64
N ALA A 4 -19.82 16.90 21.70
CA ALA A 4 -21.21 16.39 21.65
C ALA A 4 -22.10 17.19 20.67
N GLU A 5 -21.84 18.51 20.55
CA GLU A 5 -22.50 19.38 19.58
C GLU A 5 -22.18 18.97 18.15
N SER A 6 -20.88 18.88 17.82
CA SER A 6 -20.42 18.44 16.50
C SER A 6 -20.88 17.02 16.16
N ALA A 7 -20.88 16.08 17.11
CA ALA A 7 -21.36 14.72 16.88
C ALA A 7 -22.83 14.67 16.42
N GLY A 8 -23.70 15.52 16.98
CA GLY A 8 -25.08 15.66 16.52
C GLY A 8 -25.19 16.17 15.09
N ILE A 9 -24.42 17.20 14.75
CA ILE A 9 -24.38 17.79 13.41
C ILE A 9 -23.79 16.81 12.40
N ILE A 10 -22.68 16.16 12.72
CA ILE A 10 -22.04 15.17 11.84
C ILE A 10 -23.01 14.02 11.54
N ARG A 11 -23.68 13.47 12.55
CA ARG A 11 -24.68 12.39 12.34
C ARG A 11 -25.79 12.81 11.39
N ALA A 12 -26.26 14.06 11.50
CA ALA A 12 -27.32 14.59 10.64
C ALA A 12 -26.86 14.88 9.20
N THR A 13 -25.60 15.30 9.01
CA THR A 13 -25.07 15.75 7.73
C THR A 13 -24.24 14.70 6.98
N LEU A 14 -23.77 13.65 7.65
CA LEU A 14 -22.96 12.59 7.07
C LEU A 14 -23.60 11.94 5.82
N PRO A 15 -24.94 11.63 5.80
CA PRO A 15 -25.57 11.09 4.58
C PRO A 15 -25.53 12.05 3.40
N VAL A 16 -25.74 13.35 3.64
CA VAL A 16 -25.75 14.38 2.58
C VAL A 16 -24.35 14.62 2.05
N ILE A 17 -23.38 14.75 2.94
CA ILE A 17 -21.96 14.92 2.55
C ILE A 17 -21.47 13.64 1.88
N GLY A 18 -21.81 12.46 2.42
CA GLY A 18 -21.48 11.17 1.81
C GLY A 18 -21.97 11.04 0.37
N ALA A 19 -23.20 11.47 0.09
CA ALA A 19 -23.76 11.48 -1.27
C ALA A 19 -23.05 12.48 -2.21
N SER A 20 -22.41 13.53 -1.66
CA SER A 20 -21.73 14.58 -2.42
C SER A 20 -20.20 14.42 -2.47
N LEU A 21 -19.64 13.41 -1.79
CA LEU A 21 -18.19 13.26 -1.62
C LEU A 21 -17.41 13.18 -2.94
N ASP A 22 -17.94 12.50 -3.94
CA ASP A 22 -17.29 12.39 -5.25
C ASP A 22 -17.16 13.77 -5.90
N THR A 23 -18.24 14.59 -5.86
CA THR A 23 -18.25 15.97 -6.40
C THR A 23 -17.33 16.88 -5.60
N ILE A 24 -17.36 16.78 -4.26
CA ILE A 24 -16.50 17.57 -3.36
C ILE A 24 -15.02 17.25 -3.64
N THR A 25 -14.67 15.97 -3.71
CA THR A 25 -13.26 15.57 -3.94
C THR A 25 -12.78 15.89 -5.36
N GLU A 26 -13.66 15.82 -6.36
CA GLU A 26 -13.35 16.28 -7.71
C GLU A 26 -13.05 17.78 -7.73
N ARG A 27 -13.90 18.58 -7.11
CA ARG A 27 -13.73 20.04 -7.03
C ARG A 27 -12.48 20.41 -6.24
N PHE A 28 -12.25 19.74 -5.11
CA PHE A 28 -11.06 19.89 -4.28
C PHE A 28 -9.78 19.72 -5.11
N TYR A 29 -9.61 18.57 -5.77
CA TYR A 29 -8.40 18.30 -6.54
C TYR A 29 -8.25 19.23 -7.75
N SER A 30 -9.32 19.50 -8.49
CA SER A 30 -9.27 20.37 -9.67
C SER A 30 -8.85 21.80 -9.31
N THR A 31 -9.40 22.36 -8.23
CA THR A 31 -9.06 23.71 -7.78
C THR A 31 -7.64 23.76 -7.22
N MET A 32 -7.28 22.78 -6.37
CA MET A 32 -5.95 22.71 -5.77
C MET A 32 -4.86 22.62 -6.84
N PHE A 33 -4.99 21.76 -7.84
CA PHE A 33 -3.99 21.62 -8.89
C PHE A 33 -3.95 22.77 -9.88
N ALA A 34 -5.07 23.46 -10.09
CA ALA A 34 -5.09 24.67 -10.91
C ALA A 34 -4.31 25.83 -10.25
N GLU A 35 -4.44 25.98 -8.92
CA GLU A 35 -3.76 27.03 -8.16
C GLU A 35 -2.34 26.65 -7.71
N ARG A 36 -2.07 25.33 -7.53
CA ARG A 36 -0.81 24.79 -6.99
C ARG A 36 -0.31 23.64 -7.87
N PRO A 37 0.03 23.90 -9.15
CA PRO A 37 0.47 22.85 -10.08
C PRO A 37 1.78 22.16 -9.64
N GLU A 38 2.61 22.83 -8.84
CA GLU A 38 3.83 22.23 -8.28
C GLU A 38 3.57 21.00 -7.40
N LEU A 39 2.38 20.86 -6.83
CA LEU A 39 2.02 19.67 -6.03
C LEU A 39 1.92 18.40 -6.89
N LEU A 40 1.71 18.54 -8.20
CA LEU A 40 1.74 17.40 -9.13
C LEU A 40 3.15 16.85 -9.36
N ASP A 41 4.20 17.64 -9.07
CA ASP A 41 5.57 17.21 -9.26
C ASP A 41 6.02 16.30 -8.13
N GLY A 42 5.96 15.00 -8.38
CA GLY A 42 6.51 13.99 -7.48
C GLY A 42 5.71 13.66 -6.23
N MET A 43 4.46 14.14 -6.09
CA MET A 43 3.62 13.78 -4.95
C MET A 43 2.40 12.95 -5.38
N PHE A 44 1.78 13.29 -6.48
CA PHE A 44 0.55 12.66 -6.94
C PHE A 44 0.78 11.74 -8.15
N ASN A 45 0.16 10.58 -8.12
CA ASN A 45 0.16 9.63 -9.23
C ASN A 45 -0.86 10.09 -10.30
N ARG A 46 -0.37 10.46 -11.49
CA ARG A 46 -1.22 10.91 -12.61
C ARG A 46 -2.27 9.87 -13.02
N GLY A 47 -1.91 8.59 -13.01
CA GLY A 47 -2.83 7.49 -13.33
C GLY A 47 -3.99 7.41 -12.33
N ASN A 48 -3.70 7.50 -11.03
CA ASN A 48 -4.72 7.46 -9.99
C ASN A 48 -5.60 8.74 -10.00
N GLN A 49 -5.04 9.87 -10.44
CA GLN A 49 -5.83 11.09 -10.65
C GLN A 49 -6.78 10.92 -11.84
N ALA A 50 -6.28 10.41 -12.97
CA ALA A 50 -7.07 10.21 -14.19
C ALA A 50 -8.18 9.17 -13.99
N SER A 51 -7.93 8.08 -13.24
CA SER A 51 -8.92 7.02 -12.94
C SER A 51 -9.92 7.41 -11.84
N GLY A 52 -9.68 8.51 -11.12
CA GLY A 52 -10.48 8.93 -9.96
C GLY A 52 -10.31 8.06 -8.71
N GLU A 53 -9.39 7.08 -8.73
CA GLU A 53 -9.15 6.20 -7.57
C GLU A 53 -8.68 6.98 -6.34
N GLN A 54 -7.85 7.98 -6.52
CA GLN A 54 -7.38 8.80 -5.40
C GLN A 54 -8.50 9.65 -4.79
N ARG A 55 -9.43 10.14 -5.61
CA ARG A 55 -10.64 10.86 -5.14
C ARG A 55 -11.51 9.96 -4.28
N ARG A 56 -11.77 8.72 -4.74
CA ARG A 56 -12.55 7.73 -3.99
C ARG A 56 -11.87 7.31 -2.69
N ALA A 57 -10.54 7.15 -2.69
CA ALA A 57 -9.80 6.81 -1.48
C ALA A 57 -9.88 7.91 -0.42
N LEU A 58 -9.73 9.19 -0.82
CA LEU A 58 -9.89 10.33 0.08
C LEU A 58 -11.32 10.41 0.64
N ALA A 59 -12.32 10.32 -0.22
CA ALA A 59 -13.72 10.32 0.17
C ALA A 59 -14.05 9.19 1.17
N GLY A 60 -13.60 7.97 0.87
CA GLY A 60 -13.75 6.82 1.74
C GLY A 60 -13.06 6.98 3.10
N SER A 61 -11.87 7.55 3.12
CA SER A 61 -11.13 7.78 4.37
C SER A 61 -11.81 8.78 5.29
N ILE A 62 -12.31 9.90 4.74
CA ILE A 62 -13.04 10.93 5.51
C ILE A 62 -14.34 10.33 6.08
N ALA A 63 -15.11 9.63 5.25
CA ALA A 63 -16.36 9.01 5.68
C ALA A 63 -16.13 7.96 6.77
N SER A 64 -15.16 7.06 6.58
CA SER A 64 -14.82 6.01 7.55
C SER A 64 -14.33 6.60 8.89
N PHE A 65 -13.54 7.68 8.84
CA PHE A 65 -13.08 8.35 10.05
C PHE A 65 -14.24 9.01 10.81
N ALA A 66 -15.15 9.71 10.10
CA ALA A 66 -16.33 10.32 10.70
C ALA A 66 -17.25 9.27 11.34
N VAL A 67 -17.49 8.15 10.67
CA VAL A 67 -18.26 7.00 11.20
C VAL A 67 -17.60 6.45 12.46
N ALA A 68 -16.28 6.23 12.45
CA ALA A 68 -15.55 5.72 13.61
C ALA A 68 -15.68 6.64 14.84
N LEU A 69 -15.62 7.97 14.64
CA LEU A 69 -15.82 8.94 15.72
C LEU A 69 -17.24 8.90 16.30
N LEU A 70 -18.25 8.58 15.49
CA LEU A 70 -19.64 8.51 15.93
C LEU A 70 -20.01 7.19 16.62
N GLU A 71 -19.47 6.07 16.12
CA GLU A 71 -19.83 4.73 16.60
C GLU A 71 -18.96 4.27 17.78
N ARG A 72 -17.69 4.70 17.79
CA ARG A 72 -16.70 4.35 18.82
C ARG A 72 -15.98 5.61 19.31
N PRO A 73 -16.69 6.52 20.02
CA PRO A 73 -16.16 7.83 20.38
C PRO A 73 -14.95 7.78 21.32
N ASP A 74 -14.79 6.70 22.06
CA ASP A 74 -13.70 6.48 23.01
C ASP A 74 -12.50 5.74 22.40
N GLU A 75 -12.62 5.28 21.13
CA GLU A 75 -11.58 4.56 20.43
C GLU A 75 -11.01 5.41 19.28
N ARG A 76 -9.69 5.33 19.12
CA ARG A 76 -9.05 5.91 17.94
C ARG A 76 -8.97 4.85 16.83
N PRO A 77 -9.34 5.17 15.57
CA PRO A 77 -9.29 4.22 14.45
C PRO A 77 -7.83 4.01 13.98
N ASP A 78 -7.01 3.40 14.84
CA ASP A 78 -5.56 3.30 14.65
C ASP A 78 -5.16 2.58 13.35
N ARG A 79 -5.89 1.54 12.94
CA ARG A 79 -5.59 0.82 11.68
C ARG A 79 -5.79 1.70 10.45
N LEU A 80 -6.89 2.45 10.42
CA LEU A 80 -7.17 3.40 9.34
C LEU A 80 -6.09 4.47 9.25
N LEU A 81 -5.77 5.09 10.38
CA LEU A 81 -4.80 6.17 10.47
C LEU A 81 -3.37 5.69 10.16
N ALA A 82 -2.97 4.52 10.67
CA ALA A 82 -1.64 3.97 10.40
C ALA A 82 -1.40 3.75 8.91
N ARG A 83 -2.37 3.18 8.19
CA ARG A 83 -2.24 2.95 6.75
C ARG A 83 -2.13 4.24 5.96
N ILE A 84 -2.92 5.25 6.30
CA ILE A 84 -2.85 6.56 5.66
C ILE A 84 -1.49 7.21 5.96
N ALA A 85 -1.06 7.22 7.22
CA ALA A 85 0.21 7.82 7.63
C ALA A 85 1.41 7.19 6.92
N HIS A 86 1.47 5.85 6.78
CA HIS A 86 2.52 5.19 6.02
C HIS A 86 2.52 5.55 4.53
N LYS A 87 1.34 5.72 3.92
CA LYS A 87 1.25 6.18 2.51
C LYS A 87 1.69 7.63 2.35
N HIS A 88 1.33 8.50 3.29
CA HIS A 88 1.76 9.90 3.30
C HIS A 88 3.28 10.02 3.49
N THR A 89 3.85 9.33 4.47
CA THR A 89 5.30 9.35 4.70
C THR A 89 6.09 8.80 3.52
N ALA A 90 5.53 7.80 2.81
CA ALA A 90 6.17 7.23 1.63
C ALA A 90 6.28 8.19 0.43
N VAL A 91 5.43 9.21 0.37
CA VAL A 91 5.52 10.26 -0.67
C VAL A 91 6.11 11.57 -0.15
N GLY A 92 6.42 11.66 1.15
CA GLY A 92 7.09 12.80 1.75
C GLY A 92 6.14 13.92 2.18
N VAL A 93 4.90 13.60 2.57
CA VAL A 93 3.94 14.58 3.11
C VAL A 93 4.50 15.22 4.38
N THR A 94 4.35 16.52 4.50
CA THR A 94 4.75 17.34 5.64
C THR A 94 3.54 18.00 6.31
N ASP A 95 3.68 18.43 7.55
CA ASP A 95 2.60 18.97 8.39
C ASP A 95 1.95 20.24 7.82
N ASP A 96 2.73 21.11 7.17
CA ASP A 96 2.24 22.32 6.51
C ASP A 96 1.26 22.04 5.36
N GLN A 97 1.35 20.88 4.72
CA GLN A 97 0.47 20.48 3.62
C GLN A 97 -0.97 20.21 4.08
N TYR A 98 -1.19 19.87 5.35
CA TYR A 98 -2.54 19.74 5.90
C TYR A 98 -3.32 21.05 5.89
N VAL A 99 -2.65 22.19 6.08
CA VAL A 99 -3.28 23.51 5.97
C VAL A 99 -3.70 23.79 4.52
N ILE A 100 -2.88 23.38 3.54
CA ILE A 100 -3.21 23.51 2.13
C ILE A 100 -4.44 22.67 1.78
N VAL A 101 -4.44 21.38 2.17
CA VAL A 101 -5.57 20.47 1.95
C VAL A 101 -6.84 21.00 2.60
N HIS A 102 -6.77 21.48 3.84
CA HIS A 102 -7.90 22.10 4.55
C HIS A 102 -8.53 23.23 3.74
N LYS A 103 -7.71 24.21 3.30
CA LYS A 103 -8.19 25.36 2.53
C LYS A 103 -9.03 24.94 1.31
N TYR A 104 -8.48 24.02 0.50
CA TYR A 104 -9.14 23.64 -0.75
C TYR A 104 -10.31 22.69 -0.53
N LEU A 105 -10.24 21.80 0.46
CA LEU A 105 -11.32 20.88 0.79
C LEU A 105 -12.55 21.63 1.32
N PHE A 106 -12.35 22.57 2.25
CA PHE A 106 -13.45 23.37 2.80
C PHE A 106 -14.01 24.35 1.78
N GLY A 107 -13.18 24.87 0.88
CA GLY A 107 -13.65 25.63 -0.28
C GLY A 107 -14.57 24.82 -1.19
N ALA A 108 -14.19 23.57 -1.47
CA ALA A 108 -15.02 22.65 -2.28
C ALA A 108 -16.31 22.25 -1.55
N ILE A 109 -16.26 21.98 -0.24
CA ILE A 109 -17.46 21.71 0.57
C ILE A 109 -18.43 22.88 0.51
N ALA A 110 -17.97 24.10 0.72
CA ALA A 110 -18.81 25.30 0.69
C ALA A 110 -19.44 25.52 -0.70
N GLU A 111 -18.68 25.30 -1.76
CA GLU A 111 -19.17 25.46 -3.14
C GLU A 111 -20.23 24.41 -3.51
N VAL A 112 -19.98 23.13 -3.15
CA VAL A 112 -20.87 22.00 -3.54
C VAL A 112 -22.13 21.98 -2.72
N LEU A 113 -22.07 22.28 -1.42
CA LEU A 113 -23.23 22.25 -0.53
C LEU A 113 -24.01 23.58 -0.51
N GLY A 114 -23.43 24.70 -0.96
CA GLY A 114 -24.09 26.00 -0.97
C GLY A 114 -24.68 26.36 0.41
N ASP A 115 -25.98 26.69 0.45
CA ASP A 115 -26.68 27.10 1.67
C ASP A 115 -26.71 26.00 2.76
N ALA A 116 -26.51 24.75 2.42
CA ALA A 116 -26.41 23.66 3.40
C ALA A 116 -25.08 23.68 4.19
N ALA A 117 -24.04 24.35 3.69
CA ALA A 117 -22.79 24.58 4.39
C ALA A 117 -22.91 25.71 5.42
N THR A 118 -23.85 25.58 6.37
CA THR A 118 -24.01 26.59 7.42
C THR A 118 -22.75 26.71 8.28
N PRO A 119 -22.55 27.84 9.00
CA PRO A 119 -21.42 28.00 9.90
C PRO A 119 -21.26 26.87 10.91
N GLN A 120 -22.39 26.33 11.42
CA GLN A 120 -22.42 25.23 12.36
C GLN A 120 -21.95 23.92 11.71
N VAL A 121 -22.42 23.62 10.49
CA VAL A 121 -22.00 22.45 9.71
C VAL A 121 -20.52 22.54 9.40
N THR A 122 -20.05 23.70 8.92
CA THR A 122 -18.64 23.94 8.62
C THR A 122 -17.77 23.73 9.85
N ALA A 123 -18.16 24.30 11.01
CA ALA A 123 -17.39 24.15 12.26
C ALA A 123 -17.33 22.71 12.76
N ALA A 124 -18.44 21.94 12.62
CA ALA A 124 -18.45 20.54 13.02
C ALA A 124 -17.52 19.66 12.12
N TRP A 125 -17.52 19.88 10.81
CA TRP A 125 -16.61 19.16 9.91
C TRP A 125 -15.17 19.65 10.00
N ASP A 126 -14.94 20.90 10.36
CA ASP A 126 -13.61 21.44 10.70
C ASP A 126 -13.01 20.71 11.91
N GLU A 127 -13.82 20.46 12.93
CA GLU A 127 -13.40 19.67 14.09
C GLU A 127 -13.01 18.23 13.69
N VAL A 128 -13.81 17.55 12.85
CA VAL A 128 -13.48 16.21 12.32
C VAL A 128 -12.16 16.24 11.55
N TYR A 129 -11.98 17.24 10.67
CA TYR A 129 -10.76 17.39 9.88
C TYR A 129 -9.52 17.50 10.76
N TRP A 130 -9.53 18.41 11.75
CA TRP A 130 -8.36 18.63 12.60
C TRP A 130 -8.11 17.51 13.60
N LEU A 131 -9.13 16.76 14.00
CA LEU A 131 -8.96 15.52 14.77
C LEU A 131 -8.21 14.47 13.93
N MET A 132 -8.57 14.30 12.66
CA MET A 132 -7.88 13.39 11.76
C MET A 132 -6.47 13.87 11.44
N ALA A 133 -6.33 15.11 10.99
CA ALA A 133 -5.07 15.72 10.64
C ALA A 133 -4.05 15.71 11.78
N GLY A 134 -4.47 16.10 12.98
CA GLY A 134 -3.60 16.08 14.16
C GLY A 134 -3.11 14.68 14.54
N ALA A 135 -3.98 13.68 14.42
CA ALA A 135 -3.60 12.28 14.65
C ALA A 135 -2.63 11.77 13.58
N LEU A 136 -2.85 12.11 12.30
CA LEU A 136 -1.96 11.75 11.19
C LEU A 136 -0.60 12.43 11.33
N ILE A 137 -0.54 13.74 11.57
CA ILE A 137 0.72 14.49 11.79
C ILE A 137 1.56 13.86 12.89
N ALA A 138 0.93 13.49 14.03
CA ALA A 138 1.63 12.86 15.13
C ALA A 138 2.17 11.46 14.78
N LEU A 139 1.39 10.65 14.03
CA LEU A 139 1.81 9.33 13.56
C LEU A 139 2.93 9.45 12.52
N GLU A 140 2.80 10.35 11.56
CA GLU A 140 3.78 10.59 10.51
C GLU A 140 5.12 11.06 11.07
N ALA A 141 5.10 11.98 12.05
CA ALA A 141 6.31 12.43 12.74
C ALA A 141 7.04 11.26 13.40
N ARG A 142 6.30 10.33 14.04
CA ARG A 142 6.88 9.12 14.64
C ARG A 142 7.44 8.18 13.58
N ILE A 143 6.70 7.93 12.48
CA ILE A 143 7.15 7.06 11.40
C ILE A 143 8.42 7.64 10.74
N TYR A 144 8.49 8.94 10.52
CA TYR A 144 9.69 9.61 10.01
C TYR A 144 10.89 9.45 10.96
N ALA A 145 10.68 9.64 12.26
CA ALA A 145 11.73 9.48 13.25
C ALA A 145 12.25 8.03 13.28
N GLU A 146 11.37 7.03 13.30
CA GLU A 146 11.72 5.61 13.25
C GLU A 146 12.49 5.25 11.96
N ALA A 147 12.14 5.86 10.84
CA ALA A 147 12.81 5.66 9.54
C ALA A 147 14.09 6.51 9.36
N GLY A 148 14.46 7.37 10.33
CA GLY A 148 15.58 8.29 10.20
C GLY A 148 15.38 9.32 9.08
N ALA A 149 14.14 9.71 8.81
CA ALA A 149 13.72 10.57 7.70
C ALA A 149 13.02 11.87 8.17
N GLU A 150 13.50 12.44 9.26
CA GLU A 150 12.90 13.62 9.89
C GLU A 150 12.64 14.77 8.92
N GLY A 151 11.49 15.44 9.07
CA GLY A 151 11.07 16.55 8.22
C GLY A 151 10.85 16.16 6.75
N GLY A 152 10.43 14.92 6.48
CA GLY A 152 10.15 14.44 5.13
C GLY A 152 11.39 14.19 4.26
N ARG A 153 12.61 14.30 4.83
CA ARG A 153 13.87 14.04 4.12
C ARG A 153 14.13 12.56 3.94
N THR A 154 13.28 11.91 3.20
CA THR A 154 13.24 10.46 3.03
C THR A 154 14.05 9.95 1.83
N TRP A 155 14.45 10.85 0.90
CA TRP A 155 14.97 10.50 -0.40
C TRP A 155 16.47 10.24 -0.40
N ARG A 156 16.89 9.09 -0.99
CA ARG A 156 18.30 8.70 -1.15
C ARG A 156 18.52 8.12 -2.54
N ARG A 157 19.70 8.35 -3.11
CA ARG A 157 20.12 7.71 -4.38
C ARG A 157 20.66 6.31 -4.12
N TRP A 158 20.31 5.41 -5.04
CA TRP A 158 20.69 4.02 -5.04
C TRP A 158 21.15 3.63 -6.43
N ARG A 159 22.26 2.87 -6.51
CA ARG A 159 22.79 2.34 -7.76
C ARG A 159 22.22 0.96 -8.01
N VAL A 160 21.75 0.71 -9.21
CA VAL A 160 21.36 -0.63 -9.70
C VAL A 160 22.63 -1.45 -9.86
N VAL A 161 22.82 -2.48 -9.04
CA VAL A 161 23.96 -3.39 -9.14
C VAL A 161 23.65 -4.61 -9.99
N GLU A 162 22.39 -5.01 -10.01
CA GLU A 162 21.89 -6.12 -10.84
C GLU A 162 20.48 -5.82 -11.35
N ARG A 163 20.22 -6.22 -12.60
CA ARG A 163 18.90 -6.23 -13.21
C ARG A 163 18.62 -7.65 -13.72
N ARG A 164 17.54 -8.28 -13.22
CA ARG A 164 17.16 -9.65 -13.56
C ARG A 164 15.75 -9.69 -14.13
N GLU A 165 15.60 -10.31 -15.29
CA GLU A 165 14.29 -10.64 -15.84
C GLU A 165 13.68 -11.81 -15.06
N GLU A 166 12.51 -11.59 -14.48
CA GLU A 166 11.77 -12.63 -13.73
C GLU A 166 10.76 -13.33 -14.66
N THR A 167 10.04 -12.54 -15.42
CA THR A 167 9.07 -12.97 -16.45
C THR A 167 9.09 -11.96 -17.61
N PRO A 168 8.38 -12.17 -18.71
CA PRO A 168 8.32 -11.20 -19.81
C PRO A 168 7.87 -9.79 -19.39
N ASP A 169 7.08 -9.68 -18.31
CA ASP A 169 6.54 -8.42 -17.83
C ASP A 169 7.03 -8.05 -16.41
N VAL A 170 7.99 -8.78 -15.84
CA VAL A 170 8.50 -8.50 -14.49
C VAL A 170 10.01 -8.49 -14.46
N VAL A 171 10.58 -7.45 -13.86
CA VAL A 171 12.01 -7.27 -13.67
C VAL A 171 12.33 -6.98 -12.20
N SER A 172 13.40 -7.60 -11.67
CA SER A 172 13.97 -7.28 -10.36
C SER A 172 15.19 -6.40 -10.51
N PHE A 173 15.32 -5.41 -9.62
CA PHE A 173 16.49 -4.57 -9.46
C PHE A 173 17.09 -4.78 -8.07
N LEU A 174 18.36 -5.18 -8.03
CA LEU A 174 19.16 -5.16 -6.81
C LEU A 174 19.88 -3.82 -6.72
N LEU A 175 19.78 -3.16 -5.58
CA LEU A 175 20.15 -1.77 -5.38
C LEU A 175 21.16 -1.65 -4.22
N SER A 176 22.24 -0.92 -4.45
CA SER A 176 23.21 -0.53 -3.43
C SER A 176 23.10 0.97 -3.12
N PRO A 177 23.15 1.39 -1.84
CA PRO A 177 23.08 2.80 -1.51
C PRO A 177 24.28 3.56 -2.08
N THR A 178 24.05 4.77 -2.58
CA THR A 178 25.13 5.69 -2.97
C THR A 178 25.34 6.73 -1.86
N GLY A 179 26.60 7.05 -1.57
CA GLY A 179 26.96 8.01 -0.53
C GLY A 179 27.11 7.41 0.87
N ALA A 180 27.71 8.20 1.76
CA ALA A 180 27.97 7.82 3.14
C ALA A 180 26.75 7.95 4.04
N GLY A 181 26.74 7.21 5.13
CA GLY A 181 25.74 7.27 6.19
C GLY A 181 24.91 5.99 6.32
N PRO A 182 24.24 5.80 7.47
CA PRO A 182 23.50 4.59 7.76
C PRO A 182 22.34 4.42 6.78
N VAL A 183 22.09 3.16 6.42
CA VAL A 183 20.90 2.77 5.64
C VAL A 183 19.83 2.35 6.63
N PRO A 184 18.65 2.99 6.61
CA PRO A 184 17.55 2.55 7.47
C PRO A 184 17.25 1.07 7.24
N SER A 185 17.10 0.30 8.32
CA SER A 185 16.65 -1.09 8.23
C SER A 185 15.22 -1.16 7.69
N ALA A 186 14.91 -2.21 6.96
CA ALA A 186 13.56 -2.47 6.49
C ALA A 186 12.99 -3.71 7.20
N LYS A 187 11.71 -3.66 7.52
CA LYS A 187 10.96 -4.83 7.99
C LYS A 187 10.40 -5.61 6.78
N PRO A 188 10.32 -6.95 6.85
CA PRO A 188 9.69 -7.75 5.79
C PRO A 188 8.25 -7.31 5.53
N GLY A 189 7.90 -7.06 4.27
CA GLY A 189 6.60 -6.53 3.87
C GLY A 189 6.58 -5.04 3.59
N GLN A 190 7.56 -4.27 4.07
CA GLN A 190 7.65 -2.84 3.76
C GLN A 190 7.98 -2.56 2.30
N TYR A 191 7.65 -1.34 1.87
CA TYR A 191 7.88 -0.84 0.51
C TYR A 191 8.67 0.48 0.53
N VAL A 192 9.21 0.86 -0.61
CA VAL A 192 9.83 2.16 -0.88
C VAL A 192 9.09 2.85 -2.02
N SER A 193 9.07 4.18 -2.00
CA SER A 193 8.71 4.95 -3.19
C SER A 193 9.93 5.13 -4.07
N VAL A 194 9.79 4.83 -5.35
CA VAL A 194 10.78 5.14 -6.38
C VAL A 194 10.36 6.42 -7.08
N ARG A 195 11.23 7.44 -7.07
CA ARG A 195 11.02 8.70 -7.77
C ARG A 195 11.80 8.73 -9.06
N VAL A 196 11.11 8.91 -10.17
CA VAL A 196 11.70 9.00 -11.51
C VAL A 196 11.31 10.30 -12.18
N ARG A 197 12.22 10.84 -12.98
CA ARG A 197 11.94 11.98 -13.85
C ARG A 197 11.41 11.47 -15.17
N MET A 198 10.20 11.88 -15.52
CA MET A 198 9.56 11.52 -16.77
C MET A 198 10.12 12.32 -17.95
N PRO A 199 9.91 11.88 -19.21
CA PRO A 199 10.40 12.60 -20.40
C PRO A 199 9.92 14.04 -20.51
N ASP A 200 8.76 14.38 -19.95
CA ASP A 200 8.20 15.73 -19.89
C ASP A 200 8.84 16.61 -18.77
N GLY A 201 9.79 16.05 -18.02
CA GLY A 201 10.52 16.74 -16.96
C GLY A 201 9.89 16.67 -15.58
N VAL A 202 8.65 16.20 -15.44
CA VAL A 202 7.93 16.07 -14.17
C VAL A 202 8.34 14.78 -13.45
N HIS A 203 8.43 14.82 -12.13
CA HIS A 203 8.70 13.61 -11.35
C HIS A 203 7.42 12.83 -11.10
N GLN A 204 7.53 11.50 -11.17
CA GLN A 204 6.49 10.58 -10.77
C GLN A 204 7.00 9.61 -9.71
N LEU A 205 6.11 9.23 -8.79
CA LEU A 205 6.39 8.26 -7.72
C LEU A 205 5.58 6.98 -7.93
N ARG A 206 6.21 5.84 -7.62
CA ARG A 206 5.50 4.56 -7.45
C ARG A 206 6.09 3.82 -6.28
N GLN A 207 5.22 3.19 -5.51
CA GLN A 207 5.59 2.32 -4.41
C GLN A 207 5.92 0.93 -4.96
N TYR A 208 7.05 0.37 -4.52
CA TYR A 208 7.45 -1.02 -4.78
C TYR A 208 7.86 -1.67 -3.47
N THR A 209 7.27 -2.83 -3.21
CA THR A 209 7.66 -3.63 -2.06
C THR A 209 9.15 -4.00 -2.15
N LEU A 210 9.83 -3.95 -1.03
CA LEU A 210 11.15 -4.54 -0.89
C LEU A 210 10.98 -6.06 -0.94
N SER A 211 11.18 -6.66 -2.12
CA SER A 211 10.97 -8.09 -2.39
C SER A 211 12.12 -8.98 -1.90
N GLY A 212 13.10 -8.38 -1.25
CA GLY A 212 14.22 -8.98 -0.57
C GLY A 212 14.98 -7.88 0.16
N THR A 213 15.33 -8.17 1.39
CA THR A 213 16.22 -7.32 2.19
C THR A 213 17.63 -7.88 2.05
N GLY A 214 18.29 -7.60 0.94
CA GLY A 214 19.66 -8.06 0.75
C GLY A 214 20.50 -7.80 2.00
N TRP A 215 21.28 -8.79 2.40
CA TRP A 215 22.30 -8.63 3.43
C TRP A 215 23.23 -7.48 3.03
N ASP A 216 23.82 -6.79 3.98
CA ASP A 216 24.78 -5.70 3.77
C ASP A 216 24.22 -4.37 3.23
N GLY A 217 22.98 -4.04 3.56
CA GLY A 217 22.38 -2.75 3.18
C GLY A 217 21.88 -2.67 1.73
N LEU A 218 21.87 -3.77 1.00
CA LEU A 218 21.24 -3.86 -0.32
C LEU A 218 19.72 -3.86 -0.22
N ARG A 219 19.04 -3.50 -1.30
CA ARG A 219 17.57 -3.59 -1.44
C ARG A 219 17.21 -4.21 -2.77
N LYS A 220 16.17 -5.05 -2.78
CA LYS A 220 15.60 -5.59 -4.00
C LYS A 220 14.18 -5.10 -4.18
N ILE A 221 13.88 -4.53 -5.34
CA ILE A 221 12.51 -4.23 -5.78
C ILE A 221 12.20 -5.05 -7.03
N THR A 222 10.97 -5.53 -7.13
CA THR A 222 10.50 -6.29 -8.29
C THR A 222 9.32 -5.57 -8.92
N VAL A 223 9.49 -5.20 -10.18
CA VAL A 223 8.62 -4.29 -10.90
C VAL A 223 7.89 -5.03 -12.00
N LYS A 224 6.55 -5.08 -11.93
CA LYS A 224 5.71 -5.53 -13.02
C LYS A 224 5.42 -4.37 -13.96
N ARG A 225 5.63 -4.57 -15.28
CA ARG A 225 5.18 -3.64 -16.30
C ARG A 225 3.66 -3.66 -16.36
N VAL A 226 3.04 -2.51 -16.14
CA VAL A 226 1.59 -2.35 -16.27
C VAL A 226 1.29 -2.07 -17.73
N ARG A 227 0.62 -3.01 -18.39
CA ARG A 227 0.09 -2.84 -19.75
C ARG A 227 -1.37 -2.45 -19.65
N GLY A 228 -1.72 -1.34 -20.27
CA GLY A 228 -3.03 -0.71 -20.10
C GLY A 228 -4.18 -1.41 -20.84
N GLY A 229 -3.91 -2.15 -21.91
CA GLY A 229 -4.98 -2.66 -22.78
C GLY A 229 -5.80 -1.50 -23.35
N ASP A 230 -7.03 -1.31 -22.82
CA ASP A 230 -7.90 -0.18 -23.19
C ASP A 230 -7.56 1.15 -22.45
N THR A 231 -6.61 1.13 -21.53
CA THR A 231 -6.10 2.30 -20.83
C THR A 231 -4.62 2.54 -21.19
N PRO A 232 -4.05 3.72 -20.98
CA PRO A 232 -2.61 3.93 -21.18
C PRO A 232 -1.75 2.99 -20.34
N ASP A 233 -0.59 2.61 -20.87
CA ASP A 233 0.43 1.85 -20.17
C ASP A 233 0.91 2.60 -18.91
N GLY A 234 1.32 1.84 -17.89
CA GLY A 234 1.86 2.43 -16.67
C GLY A 234 3.19 3.15 -16.94
N GLU A 235 3.18 4.48 -16.96
CA GLU A 235 4.32 5.33 -17.33
C GLU A 235 5.62 4.94 -16.61
N VAL A 236 5.60 4.88 -15.27
CA VAL A 236 6.79 4.61 -14.46
C VAL A 236 7.27 3.17 -14.64
N SER A 237 6.38 2.18 -14.63
CA SER A 237 6.76 0.79 -14.78
C SER A 237 7.36 0.51 -16.16
N THR A 238 6.82 1.12 -17.21
CA THR A 238 7.35 1.04 -18.58
C THR A 238 8.73 1.69 -18.66
N LEU A 239 8.89 2.91 -18.12
CA LEU A 239 10.18 3.59 -18.08
C LEU A 239 11.24 2.75 -17.36
N LEU A 240 10.94 2.20 -16.19
CA LEU A 240 11.88 1.34 -15.45
C LEU A 240 12.29 0.11 -16.26
N HIS A 241 11.36 -0.55 -16.95
CA HIS A 241 11.65 -1.69 -17.78
C HIS A 241 12.53 -1.36 -19.00
N GLU A 242 12.24 -0.24 -19.66
CA GLU A 242 12.85 0.10 -20.95
C GLU A 242 14.20 0.80 -20.79
N THR A 243 14.38 1.60 -19.73
CA THR A 243 15.54 2.49 -19.64
C THR A 243 16.54 2.09 -18.57
N VAL A 244 16.10 1.52 -17.46
CA VAL A 244 16.98 1.28 -16.31
C VAL A 244 17.82 0.01 -16.48
N ARG A 245 19.13 0.15 -16.29
CA ARG A 245 20.16 -0.90 -16.43
C ARG A 245 21.07 -0.94 -15.20
N ALA A 246 21.86 -2.00 -15.10
CA ALA A 246 22.94 -2.06 -14.11
C ALA A 246 23.90 -0.89 -14.32
N GLY A 247 24.26 -0.21 -13.22
CA GLY A 247 25.07 1.01 -13.21
C GLY A 247 24.27 2.30 -13.06
N ASP A 248 22.99 2.31 -13.43
CA ASP A 248 22.10 3.47 -13.31
C ASP A 248 21.76 3.77 -11.84
N GLU A 249 21.30 4.99 -11.59
CA GLU A 249 20.86 5.42 -10.26
C GLU A 249 19.35 5.65 -10.21
N LEU A 250 18.72 5.18 -9.14
CA LEU A 250 17.34 5.44 -8.78
C LEU A 250 17.27 6.22 -7.46
N THR A 251 16.25 7.06 -7.31
CA THR A 251 15.98 7.76 -6.05
C THR A 251 14.85 7.03 -5.31
N LEU A 252 15.16 6.54 -4.12
CA LEU A 252 14.22 5.81 -3.27
C LEU A 252 13.95 6.54 -1.96
N SER A 253 12.75 6.37 -1.43
CA SER A 253 12.42 6.78 -0.06
C SER A 253 13.06 5.85 0.98
N ALA A 254 12.96 6.22 2.26
CA ALA A 254 13.08 5.26 3.35
C ALA A 254 12.00 4.17 3.23
N PRO A 255 12.17 3.00 3.92
CA PRO A 255 11.13 1.96 3.95
C PRO A 255 9.94 2.39 4.79
N PHE A 256 8.73 2.17 4.25
CA PHE A 256 7.46 2.43 4.91
C PHE A 256 6.50 1.26 4.70
N GLY A 257 5.37 1.25 5.38
CA GLY A 257 4.33 0.23 5.28
C GLY A 257 3.93 -0.29 6.65
N ASP A 258 2.63 -0.48 6.85
CA ASP A 258 2.01 -0.97 8.09
C ASP A 258 1.85 -2.49 8.12
N VAL A 259 1.95 -3.15 6.95
CA VAL A 259 1.86 -4.61 6.82
C VAL A 259 3.27 -5.20 6.86
N ALA A 260 3.81 -5.35 8.07
CA ALA A 260 5.09 -6.01 8.31
C ALA A 260 4.88 -7.32 9.06
N LEU A 261 5.84 -8.26 8.89
CA LEU A 261 5.81 -9.53 9.63
C LEU A 261 5.76 -9.26 11.13
N SER A 262 4.76 -9.85 11.80
CA SER A 262 4.61 -9.79 13.26
C SER A 262 5.57 -10.76 13.95
N ASP A 263 6.08 -10.35 15.10
CA ASP A 263 6.84 -11.20 16.00
C ASP A 263 5.97 -12.34 16.54
N GLY A 264 6.62 -13.42 17.00
CA GLY A 264 5.97 -14.56 17.64
C GLY A 264 6.10 -15.86 16.86
N ASP A 265 5.50 -16.93 17.40
CA ASP A 265 5.68 -18.31 16.92
C ASP A 265 4.43 -18.87 16.20
N ALA A 266 3.37 -18.06 16.05
CA ALA A 266 2.16 -18.50 15.39
C ALA A 266 2.45 -18.96 13.95
N PRO A 267 1.81 -20.04 13.46
CA PRO A 267 1.94 -20.48 12.08
C PRO A 267 1.56 -19.38 11.09
N LEU A 268 2.15 -19.42 9.90
CA LEU A 268 1.91 -18.44 8.86
C LEU A 268 1.23 -19.05 7.64
N VAL A 269 0.24 -18.36 7.10
CA VAL A 269 -0.34 -18.64 5.78
C VAL A 269 -0.04 -17.43 4.89
N LEU A 270 0.85 -17.63 3.92
CA LEU A 270 1.34 -16.59 3.03
C LEU A 270 0.63 -16.71 1.67
N VAL A 271 -0.27 -15.78 1.37
CA VAL A 271 -1.22 -15.89 0.24
C VAL A 271 -0.96 -14.79 -0.77
N SER A 272 -0.75 -15.16 -2.04
CA SER A 272 -0.47 -14.15 -3.07
C SER A 272 -1.01 -14.53 -4.45
N ALA A 273 -1.19 -13.50 -5.30
CA ALA A 273 -1.41 -13.68 -6.73
C ALA A 273 -0.59 -12.68 -7.55
N GLY A 274 -0.01 -13.15 -8.65
CA GLY A 274 0.81 -12.34 -9.55
C GLY A 274 1.91 -11.59 -8.81
N ILE A 275 2.06 -10.28 -9.07
CA ILE A 275 3.11 -9.45 -8.44
C ILE A 275 2.91 -9.24 -6.92
N GLY A 276 1.76 -9.61 -6.37
CA GLY A 276 1.54 -9.66 -4.91
C GLY A 276 2.44 -10.67 -4.19
N CYS A 277 3.21 -11.47 -4.91
CA CYS A 277 4.25 -12.33 -4.34
C CYS A 277 5.40 -11.55 -3.69
N THR A 278 5.57 -10.26 -3.99
CA THR A 278 6.74 -9.47 -3.53
C THR A 278 6.83 -9.32 -2.01
N PRO A 279 5.79 -8.94 -1.24
CA PRO A 279 5.86 -8.92 0.22
C PRO A 279 6.00 -10.34 0.80
N ILE A 280 5.43 -11.33 0.15
CA ILE A 280 5.51 -12.72 0.57
C ILE A 280 6.95 -13.25 0.43
N ALA A 281 7.63 -12.93 -0.67
CA ALA A 281 9.03 -13.29 -0.87
C ALA A 281 9.95 -12.65 0.19
N ALA A 282 9.69 -11.39 0.57
CA ALA A 282 10.43 -10.71 1.63
C ALA A 282 10.25 -11.37 3.00
N ILE A 283 9.02 -11.79 3.32
CA ILE A 283 8.72 -12.53 4.55
C ILE A 283 9.45 -13.87 4.55
N LEU A 284 9.37 -14.63 3.46
CA LEU A 284 10.07 -15.93 3.32
C LEU A 284 11.60 -15.78 3.45
N GLU A 285 12.18 -14.76 2.80
CA GLU A 285 13.62 -14.50 2.90
C GLU A 285 14.04 -14.22 4.34
N HIS A 286 13.28 -13.40 5.07
CA HIS A 286 13.54 -13.12 6.47
C HIS A 286 13.45 -14.37 7.35
N LEU A 287 12.39 -15.17 7.19
CA LEU A 287 12.20 -16.40 7.96
C LEU A 287 13.33 -17.42 7.71
N ALA A 288 13.71 -17.60 6.45
CA ALA A 288 14.82 -18.49 6.09
C ALA A 288 16.16 -17.98 6.64
N ALA A 289 16.39 -16.69 6.55
CA ALA A 289 17.62 -16.05 7.02
C ALA A 289 17.81 -16.10 8.54
N THR A 290 16.71 -16.01 9.28
CA THR A 290 16.71 -16.10 10.75
C THR A 290 16.58 -17.52 11.27
N GLY A 291 16.46 -18.53 10.38
CA GLY A 291 16.24 -19.92 10.77
C GLY A 291 14.94 -20.11 11.57
N SER A 292 13.88 -19.40 11.17
CA SER A 292 12.62 -19.41 11.90
C SER A 292 12.02 -20.82 12.02
N PRO A 293 11.62 -21.26 13.22
CA PRO A 293 10.96 -22.55 13.42
C PRO A 293 9.45 -22.52 13.09
N ARG A 294 8.91 -21.38 12.70
CA ARG A 294 7.46 -21.22 12.44
C ARG A 294 7.01 -22.14 11.30
N ARG A 295 5.85 -22.79 11.50
CA ARG A 295 5.19 -23.50 10.40
C ARG A 295 4.70 -22.50 9.35
N VAL A 296 5.07 -22.69 8.09
CA VAL A 296 4.75 -21.77 6.98
C VAL A 296 4.04 -22.53 5.86
N LEU A 297 2.89 -22.00 5.42
CA LEU A 297 2.21 -22.48 4.23
C LEU A 297 2.15 -21.36 3.19
N LEU A 298 2.86 -21.56 2.07
CA LEU A 298 2.88 -20.66 0.94
C LEU A 298 1.80 -21.04 -0.07
N LEU A 299 0.93 -20.11 -0.41
CA LEU A 299 -0.16 -20.25 -1.37
C LEU A 299 0.00 -19.17 -2.45
N HIS A 300 0.18 -19.56 -3.71
CA HIS A 300 0.32 -18.60 -4.80
C HIS A 300 -0.50 -19.01 -6.03
N ALA A 301 -1.14 -18.01 -6.66
CA ALA A 301 -1.86 -18.19 -7.91
C ALA A 301 -1.34 -17.25 -9.01
N ASP A 302 -1.24 -17.78 -10.24
CA ASP A 302 -0.89 -16.97 -11.42
C ASP A 302 -1.56 -17.54 -12.66
N ARG A 303 -1.42 -16.83 -13.79
CA ARG A 303 -1.93 -17.31 -15.10
C ARG A 303 -1.23 -18.58 -15.55
N SER A 304 0.09 -18.60 -15.47
CA SER A 304 0.90 -19.75 -15.84
C SER A 304 2.21 -19.80 -15.04
N PRO A 305 2.93 -20.94 -15.07
CA PRO A 305 4.26 -21.02 -14.46
C PRO A 305 5.27 -20.02 -15.04
N ALA A 306 5.10 -19.56 -16.27
CA ALA A 306 5.96 -18.59 -16.93
C ALA A 306 5.65 -17.14 -16.50
N ASP A 307 4.45 -16.89 -16.01
CA ASP A 307 4.02 -15.59 -15.49
C ASP A 307 4.32 -15.41 -14.00
N HIS A 308 4.71 -16.46 -13.26
CA HIS A 308 4.96 -16.47 -11.83
C HIS A 308 6.32 -15.84 -11.49
N PRO A 309 6.35 -14.58 -11.02
CA PRO A 309 7.61 -13.92 -10.69
C PRO A 309 8.19 -14.46 -9.39
N LEU A 310 9.52 -14.40 -9.24
CA LEU A 310 10.24 -14.87 -8.06
C LEU A 310 10.00 -16.36 -7.70
N ARG A 311 9.42 -17.14 -8.60
CA ARG A 311 9.02 -18.53 -8.33
C ARG A 311 10.18 -19.36 -7.77
N ARG A 312 11.34 -19.35 -8.44
CA ARG A 312 12.51 -20.14 -8.03
C ARG A 312 13.06 -19.69 -6.67
N ASP A 313 13.03 -18.38 -6.39
CA ASP A 313 13.45 -17.84 -5.10
C ASP A 313 12.49 -18.30 -4.00
N MET A 314 11.18 -18.24 -4.22
CA MET A 314 10.16 -18.67 -3.26
C MET A 314 10.22 -20.17 -3.00
N GLU A 315 10.38 -21.02 -4.04
CA GLU A 315 10.59 -22.47 -3.92
C GLU A 315 11.81 -22.77 -3.04
N ARG A 316 12.95 -22.17 -3.36
CA ARG A 316 14.21 -22.34 -2.59
C ARG A 316 14.08 -21.88 -1.14
N LEU A 317 13.37 -20.78 -0.88
CA LEU A 317 13.18 -20.26 0.47
C LEU A 317 12.25 -21.16 1.31
N VAL A 318 11.18 -21.69 0.72
CA VAL A 318 10.32 -22.68 1.39
C VAL A 318 11.09 -23.95 1.68
N ASP A 319 11.90 -24.45 0.74
CA ASP A 319 12.71 -25.66 0.94
C ASP A 319 13.81 -25.49 2.01
N ALA A 320 14.20 -24.24 2.32
CA ALA A 320 15.17 -23.92 3.37
C ALA A 320 14.54 -23.82 4.77
N LEU A 321 13.22 -23.80 4.89
CA LEU A 321 12.51 -23.71 6.17
C LEU A 321 12.15 -25.11 6.70
N PRO A 322 12.28 -25.37 8.02
CA PRO A 322 12.11 -26.74 8.58
C PRO A 322 10.67 -27.27 8.51
N GLU A 323 9.68 -26.38 8.65
CA GLU A 323 8.26 -26.72 8.65
C GLU A 323 7.50 -25.85 7.64
N ALA A 324 7.84 -25.97 6.36
CA ALA A 324 7.18 -25.20 5.32
C ALA A 324 6.66 -26.08 4.19
N GLY A 325 5.51 -25.67 3.64
CA GLY A 325 4.90 -26.25 2.46
C GLY A 325 4.45 -25.19 1.49
N ARG A 326 4.20 -25.59 0.25
CA ARG A 326 3.68 -24.69 -0.79
C ARG A 326 2.61 -25.36 -1.63
N VAL A 327 1.65 -24.56 -2.10
CA VAL A 327 0.67 -24.94 -3.14
C VAL A 327 0.59 -23.80 -4.16
N PHE A 328 0.72 -24.14 -5.43
CA PHE A 328 0.61 -23.21 -6.54
C PHE A 328 -0.58 -23.55 -7.41
N TRP A 329 -1.30 -22.53 -7.88
CA TRP A 329 -2.38 -22.64 -8.86
C TRP A 329 -2.03 -21.88 -10.12
N TYR A 330 -2.30 -22.52 -11.28
CA TYR A 330 -2.13 -21.88 -12.58
C TYR A 330 -3.38 -22.06 -13.42
N GLU A 331 -3.88 -20.95 -13.99
CA GLU A 331 -5.01 -21.01 -14.93
C GLU A 331 -4.65 -21.85 -16.16
N ASP A 332 -3.39 -21.71 -16.65
CA ASP A 332 -2.86 -22.42 -17.78
C ASP A 332 -1.53 -23.12 -17.46
N GLY A 333 -1.33 -24.32 -18.05
CA GLY A 333 -0.02 -24.99 -18.02
C GLY A 333 0.40 -25.53 -16.66
N ALA A 334 -0.52 -25.79 -15.75
CA ALA A 334 -0.22 -26.45 -14.48
C ALA A 334 0.46 -27.81 -14.72
N ARG A 335 1.57 -28.09 -14.02
CA ARG A 335 2.35 -29.33 -14.11
C ARG A 335 2.92 -29.70 -12.76
N GLY A 336 3.24 -30.99 -12.56
CA GLY A 336 3.76 -31.51 -11.30
C GLY A 336 2.75 -31.36 -10.19
N ASP A 337 3.16 -30.79 -9.05
CA ASP A 337 2.32 -30.61 -7.86
C ASP A 337 1.44 -29.35 -7.92
N ALA A 338 1.51 -28.59 -9.01
CA ALA A 338 0.68 -27.40 -9.17
C ALA A 338 -0.75 -27.77 -9.57
N LEU A 339 -1.71 -27.06 -8.99
CA LEU A 339 -3.13 -27.27 -9.23
C LEU A 339 -3.62 -26.40 -10.41
N PRO A 340 -4.55 -26.89 -11.23
CA PRO A 340 -5.14 -26.12 -12.31
C PRO A 340 -6.19 -25.13 -11.82
N GLY A 341 -6.30 -23.99 -12.51
CA GLY A 341 -7.35 -22.99 -12.27
C GLY A 341 -6.99 -21.96 -11.24
N ARG A 342 -8.01 -21.33 -10.66
CA ARG A 342 -7.89 -20.31 -9.62
C ARG A 342 -7.67 -20.94 -8.25
N MET A 343 -7.08 -20.17 -7.33
CA MET A 343 -6.88 -20.61 -5.95
C MET A 343 -8.21 -21.00 -5.28
N ALA A 344 -8.25 -22.22 -4.74
CA ALA A 344 -9.36 -22.73 -3.96
C ALA A 344 -8.80 -23.42 -2.70
N LEU A 345 -9.25 -22.99 -1.52
CA LEU A 345 -8.73 -23.45 -0.23
C LEU A 345 -9.53 -24.61 0.37
N ALA A 346 -10.59 -25.08 -0.30
CA ALA A 346 -11.47 -26.12 0.24
C ALA A 346 -10.73 -27.42 0.60
N ASP A 347 -9.71 -27.78 -0.17
CA ASP A 347 -8.92 -29.02 0.01
C ASP A 347 -7.51 -28.72 0.59
N VAL A 348 -7.28 -27.50 1.09
CA VAL A 348 -6.00 -27.10 1.68
C VAL A 348 -6.10 -27.12 3.19
N GLU A 349 -5.29 -27.96 3.84
CA GLU A 349 -5.21 -28.00 5.30
C GLU A 349 -4.43 -26.78 5.82
N LEU A 350 -5.14 -25.81 6.41
CA LEU A 350 -4.54 -24.63 7.01
C LEU A 350 -4.04 -24.93 8.42
N PRO A 351 -2.87 -24.41 8.82
CA PRO A 351 -2.39 -24.54 10.19
C PRO A 351 -3.35 -23.86 11.18
N GLN A 352 -3.67 -24.53 12.27
CA GLN A 352 -4.56 -23.99 13.30
C GLN A 352 -3.90 -22.79 14.00
N GLY A 353 -4.67 -21.71 14.22
CA GLY A 353 -4.18 -20.48 14.84
C GLY A 353 -3.23 -19.67 13.96
N ALA A 354 -3.27 -19.87 12.64
CA ALA A 354 -2.40 -19.19 11.71
C ALA A 354 -2.72 -17.69 11.58
N ILE A 355 -1.67 -16.91 11.38
CA ILE A 355 -1.73 -15.53 10.91
C ILE A 355 -1.57 -15.56 9.39
N ALA A 356 -2.46 -14.90 8.67
CA ALA A 356 -2.42 -14.84 7.20
C ALA A 356 -1.89 -13.48 6.70
N TYR A 357 -1.00 -13.51 5.70
CA TYR A 357 -0.56 -12.35 4.94
C TYR A 357 -1.01 -12.50 3.49
N LEU A 358 -1.77 -11.52 3.01
CA LEU A 358 -2.47 -11.58 1.74
C LEU A 358 -2.10 -10.39 0.83
N CYS A 359 -1.68 -10.66 -0.40
CA CYS A 359 -1.41 -9.62 -1.39
C CYS A 359 -1.69 -10.10 -2.82
N GLY A 360 -2.32 -9.24 -3.62
CA GLY A 360 -2.67 -9.53 -5.00
C GLY A 360 -3.72 -8.55 -5.55
N PRO A 361 -4.31 -8.84 -6.71
CA PRO A 361 -5.42 -8.07 -7.24
C PRO A 361 -6.60 -8.03 -6.26
N LEU A 362 -7.28 -6.89 -6.15
CA LEU A 362 -8.35 -6.69 -5.18
C LEU A 362 -9.47 -7.76 -5.24
N PRO A 363 -9.97 -8.19 -6.42
CA PRO A 363 -10.94 -9.29 -6.50
C PRO A 363 -10.41 -10.60 -5.91
N PHE A 364 -9.15 -10.95 -6.19
CA PHE A 364 -8.48 -12.12 -5.62
C PHE A 364 -8.38 -12.03 -4.10
N MET A 365 -7.97 -10.88 -3.57
CA MET A 365 -7.82 -10.71 -2.12
C MET A 365 -9.16 -10.84 -1.39
N ARG A 366 -10.25 -10.30 -1.94
CA ARG A 366 -11.60 -10.45 -1.38
C ARG A 366 -12.03 -11.92 -1.31
N GLU A 367 -11.82 -12.65 -2.40
CA GLU A 367 -12.15 -14.07 -2.47
C GLU A 367 -11.28 -14.91 -1.52
N ALA A 368 -9.96 -14.71 -1.54
CA ALA A 368 -9.03 -15.41 -0.65
C ALA A 368 -9.33 -15.14 0.83
N ARG A 369 -9.64 -13.88 1.20
CA ARG A 369 -10.04 -13.54 2.56
C ARG A 369 -11.31 -14.25 2.99
N ALA A 370 -12.33 -14.30 2.13
CA ALA A 370 -13.56 -15.00 2.42
C ALA A 370 -13.32 -16.52 2.65
N GLN A 371 -12.46 -17.12 1.83
CA GLN A 371 -12.08 -18.52 1.97
C GLN A 371 -11.27 -18.76 3.25
N LEU A 372 -10.31 -17.90 3.61
CA LEU A 372 -9.53 -17.98 4.85
C LEU A 372 -10.43 -17.91 6.09
N VAL A 373 -11.37 -16.95 6.11
CA VAL A 373 -12.34 -16.84 7.21
C VAL A 373 -13.24 -18.08 7.27
N GLY A 374 -13.73 -18.56 6.14
CA GLY A 374 -14.51 -19.82 6.06
C GLY A 374 -13.75 -21.06 6.54
N ALA A 375 -12.42 -21.06 6.38
CA ALA A 375 -11.53 -22.11 6.86
C ALA A 375 -11.08 -21.89 8.34
N GLY A 376 -11.61 -20.88 9.04
CA GLY A 376 -11.40 -20.68 10.47
C GLY A 376 -10.27 -19.71 10.85
N VAL A 377 -9.64 -19.00 9.91
CA VAL A 377 -8.69 -17.93 10.22
C VAL A 377 -9.48 -16.73 10.72
N ALA A 378 -9.15 -16.21 11.91
CA ALA A 378 -9.85 -15.07 12.46
C ALA A 378 -9.59 -13.81 11.60
N ALA A 379 -10.64 -13.03 11.32
CA ALA A 379 -10.53 -11.85 10.44
C ALA A 379 -9.45 -10.85 10.90
N ARG A 380 -9.26 -10.71 12.22
CA ARG A 380 -8.22 -9.85 12.83
C ARG A 380 -6.78 -10.34 12.56
N ASP A 381 -6.60 -11.64 12.27
CA ASP A 381 -5.31 -12.28 12.02
C ASP A 381 -5.01 -12.37 10.51
N ILE A 382 -5.85 -11.74 9.66
CA ILE A 382 -5.61 -11.60 8.22
C ILE A 382 -5.10 -10.19 7.94
N HIS A 383 -3.81 -10.11 7.61
CA HIS A 383 -3.14 -8.88 7.19
C HIS A 383 -3.09 -8.83 5.67
N TYR A 384 -3.34 -7.66 5.08
CA TYR A 384 -3.31 -7.53 3.62
C TYR A 384 -2.65 -6.23 3.17
N GLU A 385 -1.95 -6.27 2.03
CA GLU A 385 -1.37 -5.09 1.38
C GLU A 385 -2.06 -4.83 0.04
N VAL A 386 -2.47 -3.57 -0.17
CA VAL A 386 -3.10 -3.11 -1.43
C VAL A 386 -2.11 -2.28 -2.23
N PHE A 387 -1.80 -2.72 -3.45
CA PHE A 387 -0.98 -1.95 -4.38
C PHE A 387 -1.81 -0.87 -5.07
N GLY A 388 -1.71 0.34 -4.56
CA GLY A 388 -2.47 1.50 -5.04
C GLY A 388 -3.27 2.18 -3.93
N PRO A 389 -4.25 3.04 -4.31
CA PRO A 389 -5.20 3.60 -3.36
C PRO A 389 -6.03 2.50 -2.70
N ASP A 390 -6.14 2.54 -1.38
CA ASP A 390 -6.88 1.51 -0.65
C ASP A 390 -8.39 1.77 -0.76
N LEU A 391 -9.03 1.05 -1.66
CA LEU A 391 -10.48 1.05 -1.84
C LEU A 391 -11.20 0.04 -0.93
N TRP A 392 -10.48 -0.63 -0.03
CA TRP A 392 -11.03 -1.65 0.86
C TRP A 392 -11.28 -1.15 2.28
N LEU A 393 -10.68 -0.03 2.68
CA LEU A 393 -10.76 0.54 4.02
C LEU A 393 -12.21 0.79 4.54
N GLY A 394 -13.20 0.90 3.68
CA GLY A 394 -14.61 1.07 4.06
C GLY A 394 -15.43 -0.22 4.16
N ALA A 395 -14.88 -1.38 3.81
CA ALA A 395 -15.60 -2.65 3.76
C ALA A 395 -15.38 -3.54 5.00
N ASP A 396 -14.41 -3.22 5.83
CA ASP A 396 -14.01 -3.99 7.03
C ASP A 396 -14.28 -3.22 8.35
N ALA A 397 -14.96 -2.06 8.28
CA ALA A 397 -15.31 -1.25 9.45
C ALA A 397 -16.58 -1.76 10.14
#